data_200f63dc473878565bd78c458cec4ef8
#
_entry.id   200f63dc473878565bd78c458cec4ef8
#
_cell.length_a   1.000
_cell.length_b   1.000
_cell.length_c   1.000
_cell.angle_alpha   90.00
_cell.angle_beta   90.00
_cell.angle_gamma   90.00
#
_symmetry.space_group_name_H-M   'P 1'
#
loop_
_entity.id
_entity.type
_entity.pdbx_description
1 polymer ?
#
loop_
_entity_poly.entity_id
_entity_poly.type
_entity_poly.pdbx_seq_one_letter_code
_entity_poly.pdbx_strand_id
1 'polypeptide(L)'
;NFSRFEKCQFITNAPLLNGSSLKWHVSMYDVSGIKYLACEFANEQAKPLMERGGGIKSVDAGYIVSGLCESIVNVGNPCQDMAYSQFTNLDFGIDATNPGGLQPIDISYSTFDKVYRGIQMHRVDLVNIHDNMLQLDNNQNTTGINLNRCNKYHVTGNEFDGLDNPSIVTNGIFIVNSN
;
A
#
# COMPACT_ATOMS: atom_id res chain seq x y z
N ASN A 1 16.10 15.63 -7.44
CA ASN A 1 15.37 16.11 -6.26
C ASN A 1 14.18 15.22 -6.05
N PHE A 2 13.95 14.78 -4.82
CA PHE A 2 12.79 13.97 -4.43
C PHE A 2 11.83 14.83 -3.60
N SER A 3 10.54 14.72 -3.87
CA SER A 3 9.52 15.23 -2.96
C SER A 3 9.32 14.21 -1.85
N ARG A 4 9.32 14.66 -0.60
CA ARG A 4 9.27 13.78 0.57
C ARG A 4 8.14 14.19 1.51
N PHE A 5 7.27 13.22 1.80
CA PHE A 5 6.27 13.28 2.86
C PHE A 5 6.77 12.38 3.99
N GLU A 6 6.83 12.90 5.19
CA GLU A 6 7.37 12.20 6.34
C GLU A 6 6.46 12.38 7.54
N LYS A 7 6.04 11.28 8.14
CA LYS A 7 5.11 11.26 9.27
C LYS A 7 3.83 12.07 9.02
N CYS A 8 3.38 12.09 7.75
CA CYS A 8 2.14 12.78 7.38
C CYS A 8 0.94 11.86 7.62
N GLN A 9 -0.18 12.46 8.05
CA GLN A 9 -1.44 11.77 8.27
C GLN A 9 -2.46 12.18 7.19
N PHE A 10 -3.01 11.17 6.51
CA PHE A 10 -4.08 11.29 5.52
C PHE A 10 -5.29 10.52 6.05
N ILE A 11 -6.11 11.19 6.86
CA ILE A 11 -7.19 10.55 7.61
C ILE A 11 -8.54 11.10 7.17
N THR A 12 -9.46 10.18 6.86
CA THR A 12 -10.88 10.50 6.61
C THR A 12 -11.70 10.14 7.84
N ASN A 13 -12.10 11.12 8.62
CA ASN A 13 -12.88 10.96 9.85
C ASN A 13 -14.34 11.40 9.74
N ALA A 14 -14.68 12.14 8.68
CA ALA A 14 -16.04 12.60 8.43
C ALA A 14 -16.40 12.46 6.94
N PRO A 15 -17.68 12.27 6.58
CA PRO A 15 -18.11 12.31 5.19
C PRO A 15 -17.87 13.70 4.58
N LEU A 16 -17.67 13.75 3.27
CA LEU A 16 -17.62 15.01 2.54
C LEU A 16 -18.97 15.74 2.66
N LEU A 17 -18.99 17.04 2.41
CA LEU A 17 -20.19 17.89 2.53
C LEU A 17 -21.41 17.38 1.78
N ASN A 18 -21.23 16.64 0.70
CA ASN A 18 -22.29 15.99 -0.08
C ASN A 18 -22.65 14.58 0.42
N GLY A 19 -22.13 14.14 1.57
CA GLY A 19 -22.31 12.79 2.10
C GLY A 19 -21.48 11.68 1.44
N SER A 20 -20.72 11.98 0.39
CA SER A 20 -19.87 10.99 -0.27
C SER A 20 -18.58 10.72 0.54
N SER A 21 -17.95 9.59 0.23
CA SER A 21 -16.64 9.26 0.80
C SER A 21 -15.51 9.84 -0.03
N LEU A 22 -14.39 10.14 0.61
CA LEU A 22 -13.15 10.41 -0.09
C LEU A 22 -12.75 9.15 -0.89
N LYS A 23 -12.52 9.31 -2.21
CA LYS A 23 -12.20 8.16 -3.05
C LYS A 23 -10.75 7.72 -2.88
N TRP A 24 -9.82 8.64 -2.78
CA TRP A 24 -8.39 8.40 -2.59
C TRP A 24 -7.78 9.50 -1.73
N HIS A 25 -6.93 9.15 -0.78
CA HIS A 25 -6.17 10.13 -0.02
C HIS A 25 -5.12 10.82 -0.90
N VAL A 26 -4.45 10.05 -1.76
CA VAL A 26 -3.47 10.56 -2.71
C VAL A 26 -3.78 10.01 -4.10
N SER A 27 -3.70 10.87 -5.11
CA SER A 27 -3.73 10.49 -6.52
C SER A 27 -2.53 11.10 -7.25
N MET A 28 -1.77 10.25 -7.95
CA MET A 28 -0.57 10.64 -8.68
C MET A 28 -0.71 10.24 -10.15
N TYR A 29 -0.32 11.16 -11.05
CA TYR A 29 -0.33 10.93 -12.49
C TYR A 29 0.95 11.48 -13.10
N ASP A 30 1.68 10.65 -13.86
CA ASP A 30 2.88 11.02 -14.60
C ASP A 30 3.91 11.77 -13.73
N VAL A 31 4.21 11.22 -12.57
CA VAL A 31 5.16 11.80 -11.62
C VAL A 31 6.21 10.78 -11.18
N SER A 32 7.39 11.25 -10.80
CA SER A 32 8.44 10.40 -10.27
C SER A 32 9.18 11.05 -9.10
N GLY A 33 9.87 10.20 -8.31
CA GLY A 33 10.71 10.67 -7.23
C GLY A 33 9.94 11.18 -6.01
N ILE A 34 8.79 10.58 -5.71
CA ILE A 34 8.02 10.89 -4.50
C ILE A 34 8.32 9.83 -3.44
N LYS A 35 8.44 10.25 -2.18
CA LYS A 35 8.62 9.36 -1.04
C LYS A 35 7.60 9.64 0.04
N TYR A 36 6.95 8.58 0.52
CA TYR A 36 6.10 8.55 1.70
C TYR A 36 6.79 7.71 2.76
N LEU A 37 7.23 8.33 3.85
CA LEU A 37 8.01 7.67 4.90
C LEU A 37 7.29 7.78 6.24
N ALA A 38 6.95 6.64 6.84
CA ALA A 38 6.18 6.56 8.07
C ALA A 38 4.88 7.40 8.01
N CYS A 39 4.20 7.39 6.86
CA CYS A 39 2.94 8.10 6.66
C CYS A 39 1.75 7.20 7.00
N GLU A 40 0.67 7.81 7.46
CA GLU A 40 -0.58 7.14 7.80
C GLU A 40 -1.69 7.49 6.79
N PHE A 41 -2.37 6.46 6.29
CA PHE A 41 -3.52 6.53 5.40
C PHE A 41 -4.67 5.75 6.05
N ALA A 42 -5.68 6.45 6.55
CA ALA A 42 -6.74 5.80 7.33
C ALA A 42 -8.14 6.32 7.01
N ASN A 43 -9.12 5.43 7.10
CA ASN A 43 -10.53 5.81 7.10
C ASN A 43 -11.15 5.39 8.45
N GLU A 44 -11.49 6.36 9.28
CA GLU A 44 -12.08 6.15 10.61
C GLU A 44 -13.61 6.00 10.57
N GLN A 45 -14.24 6.11 9.39
CA GLN A 45 -15.67 5.99 9.27
C GLN A 45 -16.12 4.53 9.33
N ALA A 46 -17.21 4.28 10.05
CA ALA A 46 -17.89 2.98 10.09
C ALA A 46 -18.69 2.78 8.79
N LYS A 47 -18.00 2.51 7.68
CA LYS A 47 -18.61 2.27 6.37
C LYS A 47 -18.38 0.83 5.89
N PRO A 48 -19.22 0.33 4.97
CA PRO A 48 -18.94 -0.90 4.27
C PRO A 48 -17.56 -0.85 3.60
N LEU A 49 -16.89 -1.99 3.52
CA LEU A 49 -15.50 -2.12 3.06
C LEU A 49 -15.24 -1.41 1.72
N MET A 50 -16.10 -1.63 0.73
CA MET A 50 -15.98 -1.03 -0.62
C MET A 50 -16.26 0.47 -0.68
N GLU A 51 -16.71 1.09 0.42
CA GLU A 51 -17.02 2.51 0.49
C GLU A 51 -15.97 3.30 1.27
N ARG A 52 -14.93 2.63 1.76
CA ARG A 52 -13.92 3.25 2.62
C ARG A 52 -12.90 4.08 1.86
N GLY A 53 -12.86 3.97 0.53
CA GLY A 53 -11.86 4.64 -0.30
C GLY A 53 -10.48 4.01 -0.21
N GLY A 54 -9.50 4.61 -0.84
CA GLY A 54 -8.14 4.09 -0.92
C GLY A 54 -7.07 5.06 -0.41
N GLY A 55 -5.92 4.51 -0.05
CA GLY A 55 -4.75 5.26 0.35
C GLY A 55 -4.11 5.97 -0.84
N ILE A 56 -3.40 5.24 -1.68
CA ILE A 56 -2.67 5.80 -2.82
C ILE A 56 -3.18 5.21 -4.13
N LYS A 57 -3.54 6.08 -5.09
CA LYS A 57 -3.74 5.74 -6.49
C LYS A 57 -2.64 6.35 -7.34
N SER A 58 -2.08 5.54 -8.25
CA SER A 58 -1.06 6.03 -9.16
C SER A 58 -1.25 5.54 -10.59
N VAL A 59 -0.96 6.41 -11.55
CA VAL A 59 -0.92 6.09 -12.97
C VAL A 59 0.38 6.66 -13.56
N ASP A 60 1.19 5.82 -14.17
CA ASP A 60 2.51 6.16 -14.74
C ASP A 60 3.39 6.94 -13.73
N ALA A 61 3.45 6.45 -12.50
CA ALA A 61 4.18 7.11 -11.42
C ALA A 61 5.23 6.20 -10.78
N GLY A 62 6.39 6.78 -10.46
CA GLY A 62 7.47 6.15 -9.71
C GLY A 62 7.62 6.74 -8.32
N TYR A 63 7.55 5.90 -7.28
CA TYR A 63 7.57 6.36 -5.90
C TYR A 63 8.03 5.29 -4.92
N ILE A 64 8.29 5.74 -3.71
CA ILE A 64 8.64 4.89 -2.57
C ILE A 64 7.61 5.10 -1.46
N VAL A 65 7.09 4.00 -0.92
CA VAL A 65 6.36 3.98 0.36
C VAL A 65 7.17 3.12 1.30
N SER A 66 7.62 3.69 2.40
CA SER A 66 8.49 2.94 3.33
C SER A 66 8.31 3.39 4.77
N GLY A 67 8.84 2.59 5.67
CA GLY A 67 9.08 3.04 7.03
C GLY A 67 10.17 4.09 7.12
N LEU A 68 10.32 4.65 8.31
CA LEU A 68 11.37 5.58 8.68
C LEU A 68 12.14 5.03 9.87
N CYS A 69 13.44 4.93 9.74
CA CYS A 69 14.29 4.59 10.88
C CYS A 69 14.40 5.76 11.86
N GLU A 70 13.92 5.58 13.08
CA GLU A 70 13.93 6.62 14.11
C GLU A 70 15.18 6.63 14.97
N SER A 71 15.82 5.46 15.15
CA SER A 71 17.08 5.36 15.91
C SER A 71 18.11 4.51 15.20
N ILE A 72 19.26 5.11 14.92
CA ILE A 72 20.46 4.43 14.43
C ILE A 72 21.45 4.40 15.58
N VAL A 73 21.59 3.27 16.24
CA VAL A 73 22.48 3.17 17.43
C VAL A 73 23.95 3.10 17.06
N ASN A 74 24.29 2.57 15.88
CA ASN A 74 25.67 2.53 15.37
C ASN A 74 25.70 2.48 13.84
N VAL A 75 26.71 3.07 13.24
CA VAL A 75 27.00 2.97 11.80
C VAL A 75 27.23 1.48 11.44
N GLY A 76 26.33 0.92 10.65
CA GLY A 76 26.40 -0.49 10.19
C GLY A 76 25.43 -1.45 10.88
N ASN A 77 24.65 -1.02 11.88
CA ASN A 77 23.57 -1.82 12.45
C ASN A 77 22.25 -1.60 11.72
N PRO A 78 21.39 -2.65 11.60
CA PRO A 78 20.03 -2.48 11.12
C PRO A 78 19.27 -1.53 12.04
N CYS A 79 18.27 -0.85 11.49
CA CYS A 79 17.40 0.04 12.23
C CYS A 79 16.76 -0.70 13.42
N GLN A 80 16.87 -0.14 14.64
CA GLN A 80 16.27 -0.74 15.84
C GLN A 80 14.82 -0.30 16.04
N ASP A 81 14.51 0.95 15.68
CA ASP A 81 13.15 1.50 15.80
C ASP A 81 12.67 1.94 14.42
N MET A 82 11.92 1.07 13.76
CA MET A 82 11.31 1.35 12.47
C MET A 82 9.89 1.86 12.67
N ALA A 83 9.63 3.11 12.34
CA ALA A 83 8.27 3.62 12.20
C ALA A 83 7.73 3.19 10.83
N TYR A 84 6.70 2.38 10.81
CA TYR A 84 6.08 1.85 9.59
C TYR A 84 5.15 2.88 8.95
N SER A 85 5.04 2.89 7.62
CA SER A 85 3.89 3.50 6.95
C SER A 85 2.65 2.64 7.19
N GLN A 86 1.48 3.28 7.41
CA GLN A 86 0.27 2.58 7.83
C GLN A 86 -0.88 2.82 6.86
N PHE A 87 -1.57 1.74 6.50
CA PHE A 87 -2.79 1.74 5.70
C PHE A 87 -3.87 1.03 6.51
N THR A 88 -4.88 1.78 6.97
CA THR A 88 -5.85 1.24 7.91
C THR A 88 -7.28 1.46 7.46
N ASN A 89 -8.08 0.39 7.49
CA ASN A 89 -9.52 0.45 7.27
C ASN A 89 -9.90 1.05 5.89
N LEU A 90 -9.29 0.55 4.82
CA LEU A 90 -9.43 1.04 3.45
C LEU A 90 -9.97 -0.06 2.50
N ASP A 91 -10.64 0.35 1.42
CA ASP A 91 -10.93 -0.56 0.29
C ASP A 91 -9.63 -0.94 -0.43
N PHE A 92 -8.77 0.04 -0.72
CA PHE A 92 -7.46 -0.18 -1.30
C PHE A 92 -6.36 0.47 -0.44
N GLY A 93 -5.29 -0.25 -0.18
CA GLY A 93 -4.07 0.38 0.34
C GLY A 93 -3.37 1.16 -0.76
N ILE A 94 -2.88 0.47 -1.77
CA ILE A 94 -2.19 1.03 -2.94
C ILE A 94 -2.76 0.41 -4.22
N ASP A 95 -3.14 1.26 -5.19
CA ASP A 95 -3.59 0.87 -6.53
C ASP A 95 -2.75 1.58 -7.59
N ALA A 96 -1.87 0.84 -8.26
CA ALA A 96 -0.92 1.37 -9.23
C ALA A 96 -1.12 0.77 -10.62
N THR A 97 -1.06 1.61 -11.64
CA THR A 97 -1.13 1.23 -13.04
C THR A 97 -0.10 2.00 -13.86
N ASN A 98 0.84 1.31 -14.51
CA ASN A 98 1.88 1.96 -15.32
C ASN A 98 1.90 1.39 -16.75
N PRO A 99 0.91 1.71 -17.61
CA PRO A 99 0.80 1.12 -18.95
C PRO A 99 1.89 1.55 -19.93
N GLY A 100 2.56 2.66 -19.69
CA GLY A 100 3.53 3.25 -20.63
C GLY A 100 4.95 3.42 -20.09
N GLY A 101 5.20 3.11 -18.82
CA GLY A 101 6.44 3.54 -18.20
C GLY A 101 7.21 2.50 -17.40
N LEU A 102 8.52 2.69 -17.38
CA LEU A 102 9.46 1.99 -16.49
C LEU A 102 9.64 2.78 -15.18
N GLN A 103 8.55 3.22 -14.60
CA GLN A 103 8.59 3.97 -13.34
C GLN A 103 8.66 2.99 -12.17
N PRO A 104 9.77 2.95 -11.42
CA PRO A 104 9.93 2.00 -10.33
C PRO A 104 9.03 2.34 -9.14
N ILE A 105 8.46 1.29 -8.54
CA ILE A 105 7.69 1.41 -7.30
C ILE A 105 8.34 0.52 -6.25
N ASP A 106 8.64 1.10 -5.09
CA ASP A 106 9.17 0.40 -3.93
C ASP A 106 8.21 0.57 -2.75
N ILE A 107 7.78 -0.55 -2.17
CA ILE A 107 6.88 -0.58 -1.01
C ILE A 107 7.51 -1.48 0.05
N SER A 108 7.90 -0.87 1.16
CA SER A 108 8.59 -1.58 2.23
C SER A 108 8.21 -1.05 3.61
N TYR A 109 8.42 -1.87 4.62
CA TYR A 109 8.18 -1.49 6.02
C TYR A 109 6.85 -0.75 6.21
N SER A 110 5.79 -1.33 5.65
CA SER A 110 4.44 -0.79 5.71
C SER A 110 3.48 -1.81 6.30
N THR A 111 2.50 -1.35 7.07
CA THR A 111 1.43 -2.19 7.61
C THR A 111 0.12 -1.92 6.89
N PHE A 112 -0.61 -2.98 6.58
CA PHE A 112 -1.93 -2.92 5.96
C PHE A 112 -2.90 -3.63 6.91
N ASP A 113 -3.67 -2.87 7.69
CA ASP A 113 -4.64 -3.38 8.66
C ASP A 113 -6.07 -3.14 8.20
N LYS A 114 -6.90 -4.20 8.16
CA LYS A 114 -8.29 -4.15 7.69
C LYS A 114 -8.43 -3.51 6.31
N VAL A 115 -7.55 -3.86 5.40
CA VAL A 115 -7.57 -3.40 4.02
C VAL A 115 -8.11 -4.52 3.14
N TYR A 116 -9.11 -4.21 2.30
CA TYR A 116 -9.71 -5.21 1.41
C TYR A 116 -8.77 -5.64 0.29
N ARG A 117 -8.08 -4.68 -0.31
CA ARG A 117 -7.04 -4.89 -1.32
C ARG A 117 -5.77 -4.15 -0.89
N GLY A 118 -4.80 -4.88 -0.39
CA GLY A 118 -3.58 -4.28 0.14
C GLY A 118 -2.80 -3.53 -0.94
N ILE A 119 -2.10 -4.26 -1.81
CA ILE A 119 -1.26 -3.72 -2.87
C ILE A 119 -1.73 -4.29 -4.20
N GLN A 120 -2.22 -3.41 -5.10
CA GLN A 120 -2.68 -3.76 -6.43
C GLN A 120 -1.76 -3.14 -7.48
N MET A 121 -1.12 -3.97 -8.30
CA MET A 121 -0.23 -3.54 -9.39
C MET A 121 -0.75 -4.05 -10.72
N HIS A 122 -0.99 -3.14 -11.66
CA HIS A 122 -1.42 -3.48 -12.99
C HIS A 122 -0.46 -2.89 -14.04
N ARG A 123 0.20 -3.74 -14.81
CA ARG A 123 1.21 -3.37 -15.80
C ARG A 123 2.34 -2.51 -15.24
N VAL A 124 2.69 -2.74 -13.99
CA VAL A 124 3.82 -2.04 -13.35
C VAL A 124 5.07 -2.90 -13.51
N ASP A 125 6.07 -2.36 -14.16
CA ASP A 125 7.37 -2.99 -14.25
C ASP A 125 8.32 -2.39 -13.19
N LEU A 126 9.34 -3.15 -12.76
CA LEU A 126 10.29 -2.74 -11.72
C LEU A 126 9.60 -2.50 -10.36
N VAL A 127 8.82 -3.46 -9.90
CA VAL A 127 8.16 -3.44 -8.60
C VAL A 127 9.02 -4.14 -7.55
N ASN A 128 9.23 -3.48 -6.42
CA ASN A 128 9.84 -4.08 -5.25
C ASN A 128 8.87 -3.96 -4.06
N ILE A 129 8.47 -5.10 -3.48
CA ILE A 129 7.53 -5.16 -2.35
C ILE A 129 8.16 -6.05 -1.28
N HIS A 130 8.63 -5.45 -0.20
CA HIS A 130 9.38 -6.22 0.78
C HIS A 130 9.16 -5.76 2.22
N ASP A 131 9.28 -6.68 3.15
CA ASP A 131 9.24 -6.44 4.59
C ASP A 131 7.97 -5.70 5.05
N ASN A 132 6.82 -6.00 4.43
CA ASN A 132 5.53 -5.45 4.79
C ASN A 132 4.71 -6.45 5.62
N MET A 133 3.83 -5.94 6.43
CA MET A 133 2.89 -6.71 7.23
C MET A 133 1.46 -6.46 6.72
N LEU A 134 0.79 -7.51 6.23
CA LEU A 134 -0.54 -7.43 5.65
C LEU A 134 -1.52 -8.24 6.50
N GLN A 135 -2.29 -7.55 7.33
CA GLN A 135 -3.38 -8.11 8.10
C GLN A 135 -4.66 -8.07 7.26
N LEU A 136 -4.99 -9.20 6.65
CA LEU A 136 -6.11 -9.30 5.73
C LEU A 136 -7.44 -9.31 6.51
N ASP A 137 -8.41 -8.54 6.04
CA ASP A 137 -9.75 -8.56 6.62
C ASP A 137 -10.41 -9.93 6.35
N ASN A 138 -11.15 -10.46 7.34
CA ASN A 138 -11.88 -11.73 7.25
C ASN A 138 -13.13 -11.64 6.34
N ASN A 139 -13.08 -10.84 5.29
CA ASN A 139 -14.13 -10.74 4.27
C ASN A 139 -13.77 -11.54 3.02
N GLN A 140 -14.80 -12.01 2.31
CA GLN A 140 -14.59 -12.75 1.07
C GLN A 140 -13.83 -11.91 0.02
N ASN A 141 -12.93 -12.55 -0.72
CA ASN A 141 -12.14 -11.98 -1.80
C ASN A 141 -11.10 -10.91 -1.38
N THR A 142 -10.68 -10.91 -0.14
CA THR A 142 -9.55 -10.08 0.30
C THR A 142 -8.26 -10.50 -0.40
N THR A 143 -7.44 -9.54 -0.81
CA THR A 143 -6.15 -9.82 -1.45
C THR A 143 -5.06 -8.95 -0.85
N GLY A 144 -3.98 -9.57 -0.38
CA GLY A 144 -2.82 -8.86 0.14
C GLY A 144 -2.05 -8.16 -0.98
N ILE A 145 -1.41 -8.93 -1.86
CA ILE A 145 -0.66 -8.42 -3.01
C ILE A 145 -1.23 -9.02 -4.29
N ASN A 146 -1.58 -8.18 -5.26
CA ASN A 146 -2.01 -8.60 -6.59
C ASN A 146 -1.11 -7.98 -7.66
N LEU A 147 -0.46 -8.85 -8.44
CA LEU A 147 0.38 -8.48 -9.56
C LEU A 147 -0.29 -8.95 -10.86
N ASN A 148 -0.76 -8.01 -11.67
CA ASN A 148 -1.41 -8.31 -12.93
C ASN A 148 -0.65 -7.69 -14.10
N ARG A 149 -0.10 -8.52 -14.98
CA ARG A 149 0.72 -8.12 -16.12
C ARG A 149 1.96 -7.30 -15.73
N CYS A 150 2.51 -7.59 -14.57
CA CYS A 150 3.74 -6.97 -14.09
C CYS A 150 4.97 -7.76 -14.54
N ASN A 151 6.05 -7.08 -14.87
CA ASN A 151 7.33 -7.71 -15.18
C ASN A 151 8.42 -7.16 -14.26
N LYS A 152 9.49 -7.99 -14.05
CA LYS A 152 10.63 -7.58 -13.22
C LYS A 152 10.23 -7.13 -11.82
N TYR A 153 9.36 -7.90 -11.17
CA TYR A 153 8.97 -7.67 -9.78
C TYR A 153 9.82 -8.49 -8.81
N HIS A 154 9.98 -7.97 -7.61
CA HIS A 154 10.60 -8.67 -6.49
C HIS A 154 9.70 -8.56 -5.27
N VAL A 155 9.31 -9.71 -4.71
CA VAL A 155 8.43 -9.79 -3.52
C VAL A 155 9.11 -10.68 -2.50
N THR A 156 9.48 -10.13 -1.34
CA THR A 156 10.22 -10.86 -0.31
C THR A 156 9.95 -10.33 1.09
N GLY A 157 10.10 -11.16 2.12
CA GLY A 157 10.00 -10.75 3.52
C GLY A 157 8.64 -10.20 3.97
N ASN A 158 7.57 -10.38 3.17
CA ASN A 158 6.26 -9.90 3.54
C ASN A 158 5.53 -10.93 4.42
N GLU A 159 4.89 -10.46 5.46
CA GLU A 159 4.08 -11.25 6.38
C GLU A 159 2.58 -11.07 6.08
N PHE A 160 1.83 -12.18 6.11
CA PHE A 160 0.39 -12.19 5.89
C PHE A 160 -0.31 -12.81 7.10
N ASP A 161 -1.24 -12.07 7.68
CA ASP A 161 -2.05 -12.51 8.81
C ASP A 161 -3.54 -12.45 8.47
N GLY A 162 -4.39 -13.16 9.23
CA GLY A 162 -5.85 -13.17 9.02
C GLY A 162 -6.35 -14.22 8.02
N LEU A 163 -5.54 -15.21 7.66
CA LEU A 163 -5.92 -16.31 6.75
C LEU A 163 -6.66 -17.48 7.44
N ASP A 164 -7.03 -17.34 8.70
CA ASP A 164 -7.48 -18.45 9.55
C ASP A 164 -8.93 -18.93 9.30
N ASN A 165 -9.70 -18.25 8.45
CA ASN A 165 -11.07 -18.66 8.18
C ASN A 165 -11.18 -19.47 6.87
N PRO A 166 -11.29 -20.82 6.94
CA PRO A 166 -11.33 -21.67 5.75
C PRO A 166 -12.57 -21.49 4.86
N SER A 167 -13.58 -20.76 5.34
CA SER A 167 -14.79 -20.46 4.58
C SER A 167 -14.68 -19.20 3.72
N ILE A 168 -13.56 -18.48 3.80
CA ILE A 168 -13.34 -17.20 3.13
C ILE A 168 -12.22 -17.34 2.12
N VAL A 169 -12.47 -16.92 0.88
CA VAL A 169 -11.44 -16.89 -0.17
C VAL A 169 -10.59 -15.63 0.02
N THR A 170 -9.44 -15.81 0.65
CA THR A 170 -8.43 -14.75 0.77
C THR A 170 -7.16 -15.18 0.06
N ASN A 171 -6.51 -14.25 -0.62
CA ASN A 171 -5.24 -14.49 -1.26
C ASN A 171 -4.15 -13.62 -0.62
N GLY A 172 -3.12 -14.22 -0.06
CA GLY A 172 -1.93 -13.50 0.36
C GLY A 172 -1.29 -12.82 -0.84
N ILE A 173 -0.90 -13.62 -1.85
CA ILE A 173 -0.34 -13.14 -3.12
C ILE A 173 -1.13 -13.73 -4.28
N PHE A 174 -1.54 -12.89 -5.22
CA PHE A 174 -2.21 -13.28 -6.46
C PHE A 174 -1.45 -12.73 -7.67
N ILE A 175 -0.97 -13.60 -8.55
CA ILE A 175 -0.16 -13.23 -9.71
C ILE A 175 -0.84 -13.70 -10.97
N VAL A 176 -1.06 -12.79 -11.93
CA VAL A 176 -1.72 -13.08 -13.20
C VAL A 176 -0.96 -12.47 -14.36
N ASN A 177 -0.64 -13.30 -15.37
CA ASN A 177 0.02 -12.86 -16.61
C ASN A 177 1.28 -12.00 -16.37
N SER A 178 2.03 -12.30 -15.32
CA SER A 178 3.25 -11.57 -14.91
C SER A 178 4.49 -12.44 -15.12
N ASN A 179 5.65 -11.81 -15.43
CA ASN A 179 6.93 -12.49 -15.71
C ASN A 179 8.06 -11.90 -14.86
#